data_2d222592bb33579ff80b8680ac3d83d2
#
_entry.id   2d222592bb33579ff80b8680ac3d83d2
#
_cell.length_a   1.000
_cell.length_b   1.000
_cell.length_c   1.000
_cell.angle_alpha   90.00
_cell.angle_beta   90.00
_cell.angle_gamma   90.00
#
_symmetry.space_group_name_H-M   'P 1'
#
loop_
_entity.id
_entity.type
_entity.pdbx_description
1 polymer ?
#
loop_
_entity_poly.entity_id
_entity_poly.type
_entity_poly.pdbx_seq_one_letter_code
_entity_poly.pdbx_strand_id
1 'polypeptide(L)'
;VDVNSMKPLDNLCHPVSVIREAEELAADAFGAAHAFLMVGGTTSSVQTMVLTACKRGDEIILPRNVHRSVLNALVLCGAIPVYVNPEVDNRLGISLGMEVSEVEKAIVANPDAVAVLVNNPTYYGICSDLRSIVKIAHAHNMLVLVDEAHGTHLYFGENLPVCAMDAGADMASVSMHKSGGSLTQSSLLLTGKNVNWEYVSQIINLTQTTSASYLLMSSLDISRRNLALRGKESFAKVSRMAEYAREEINAIGGYYAFGKELVNGDSVFDFDITKLSVHTLDIGLAGIEVYDILRDEYDIQIEFGDIGNILAYLSIGDRAQEIERLV
;
A
#
# COMPACT_ATOMS: atom_id res chain seq x y z
N VAL A 1 -20.72 -3.12 22.77
CA VAL A 1 -20.77 -1.82 23.10
C VAL A 1 -20.24 -0.88 22.01
N ASP A 2 -20.57 -1.19 20.80
CA ASP A 2 -20.33 -0.33 19.66
C ASP A 2 -21.59 0.50 19.40
N VAL A 3 -21.41 1.78 19.06
CA VAL A 3 -22.47 2.75 18.82
C VAL A 3 -22.18 3.48 17.52
N ASN A 4 -23.21 3.90 16.79
CA ASN A 4 -23.07 4.69 15.57
C ASN A 4 -24.25 5.61 15.36
N SER A 5 -24.07 6.56 14.44
CA SER A 5 -25.14 7.45 13.92
C SER A 5 -25.93 8.20 14.99
N MET A 6 -25.33 8.45 16.16
CA MET A 6 -25.91 9.29 17.22
C MET A 6 -25.42 10.73 17.04
N LYS A 7 -26.28 11.70 17.30
CA LYS A 7 -25.97 13.13 17.09
C LYS A 7 -24.60 13.57 17.66
N PRO A 8 -24.16 13.17 18.87
CA PRO A 8 -22.85 13.56 19.38
C PRO A 8 -21.67 12.77 18.78
N LEU A 9 -21.95 11.69 18.03
CA LEU A 9 -20.96 10.79 17.49
C LEU A 9 -20.76 10.94 15.97
N ASP A 10 -21.58 11.76 15.30
CA ASP A 10 -21.52 11.93 13.85
C ASP A 10 -22.00 10.69 13.05
N ASN A 11 -21.87 10.73 11.74
CA ASN A 11 -22.24 9.64 10.83
C ASN A 11 -21.23 9.54 9.70
N LEU A 12 -20.59 8.36 9.53
CA LEU A 12 -19.57 8.17 8.52
C LEU A 12 -20.10 8.36 7.08
N CYS A 13 -21.38 8.10 6.81
CA CYS A 13 -21.96 8.32 5.49
C CYS A 13 -22.16 9.81 5.14
N HIS A 14 -22.17 10.68 6.15
CA HIS A 14 -22.30 12.12 5.99
C HIS A 14 -21.63 12.84 7.17
N PRO A 15 -20.30 12.84 7.23
CA PRO A 15 -19.57 13.41 8.35
C PRO A 15 -19.70 14.93 8.40
N VAL A 16 -20.04 15.47 9.56
CA VAL A 16 -20.25 16.92 9.80
C VAL A 16 -19.60 17.43 11.09
N SER A 17 -19.09 16.55 11.97
CA SER A 17 -18.48 16.91 13.23
C SER A 17 -17.23 16.09 13.52
N VAL A 18 -17.20 15.22 14.53
CA VAL A 18 -15.99 14.52 14.98
C VAL A 18 -15.36 13.59 13.94
N ILE A 19 -16.16 12.96 13.08
CA ILE A 19 -15.62 12.14 11.98
C ILE A 19 -15.04 13.06 10.92
N ARG A 20 -15.71 14.16 10.58
CA ARG A 20 -15.21 15.15 9.62
C ARG A 20 -13.89 15.74 10.08
N GLU A 21 -13.78 16.11 11.36
CA GLU A 21 -12.54 16.61 11.95
C GLU A 21 -11.40 15.56 11.88
N ALA A 22 -11.70 14.29 12.15
CA ALA A 22 -10.74 13.20 12.05
C ALA A 22 -10.24 13.01 10.59
N GLU A 23 -11.14 13.13 9.60
CA GLU A 23 -10.81 13.07 8.17
C GLU A 23 -9.94 14.24 7.73
N GLU A 24 -10.25 15.46 8.20
CA GLU A 24 -9.44 16.67 7.92
C GLU A 24 -8.03 16.56 8.52
N LEU A 25 -7.92 16.08 9.76
CA LEU A 25 -6.63 15.81 10.40
C LEU A 25 -5.85 14.67 9.70
N ALA A 26 -6.55 13.68 9.15
CA ALA A 26 -5.92 12.64 8.36
C ALA A 26 -5.40 13.20 7.02
N ALA A 27 -6.18 14.05 6.35
CA ALA A 27 -5.75 14.71 5.12
C ALA A 27 -4.49 15.55 5.35
N ASP A 28 -4.45 16.32 6.42
CA ASP A 28 -3.28 17.12 6.80
C ASP A 28 -2.05 16.23 7.06
N ALA A 29 -2.21 15.18 7.89
CA ALA A 29 -1.11 14.28 8.24
C ALA A 29 -0.52 13.52 7.04
N PHE A 30 -1.33 13.22 6.03
CA PHE A 30 -0.92 12.50 4.83
C PHE A 30 -0.63 13.41 3.62
N GLY A 31 -0.70 14.74 3.78
CA GLY A 31 -0.49 15.68 2.67
C GLY A 31 -1.52 15.54 1.54
N ALA A 32 -2.71 15.01 1.83
CA ALA A 32 -3.80 14.84 0.89
C ALA A 32 -4.73 16.06 0.86
N ALA A 33 -5.49 16.26 -0.22
CA ALA A 33 -6.54 17.27 -0.25
C ALA A 33 -7.74 16.85 0.59
N HIS A 34 -8.10 15.56 0.54
CA HIS A 34 -9.12 14.94 1.40
C HIS A 34 -8.68 13.53 1.79
N ALA A 35 -9.13 13.09 2.96
CA ALA A 35 -9.00 11.71 3.42
C ALA A 35 -10.37 11.20 3.88
N PHE A 36 -10.63 9.92 3.65
CA PHE A 36 -11.86 9.27 4.06
C PHE A 36 -11.54 8.08 4.95
N LEU A 37 -12.22 7.97 6.08
CA LEU A 37 -12.11 6.81 6.96
C LEU A 37 -12.82 5.61 6.33
N MET A 38 -12.08 4.53 6.13
CA MET A 38 -12.59 3.30 5.50
C MET A 38 -12.59 2.16 6.50
N VAL A 39 -13.76 1.58 6.74
CA VAL A 39 -13.97 0.46 7.67
C VAL A 39 -14.17 -0.88 6.96
N GLY A 40 -14.06 -0.89 5.65
CA GLY A 40 -14.09 -2.09 4.79
C GLY A 40 -12.72 -2.54 4.29
N GLY A 41 -11.65 -2.05 4.92
CA GLY A 41 -10.27 -2.30 4.51
C GLY A 41 -9.88 -1.58 3.23
N THR A 42 -8.62 -1.74 2.84
CA THR A 42 -8.11 -1.22 1.56
C THR A 42 -8.86 -1.82 0.37
N THR A 43 -9.47 -2.98 0.53
CA THR A 43 -10.35 -3.55 -0.49
C THR A 43 -11.46 -2.58 -0.90
N SER A 44 -12.17 -1.99 0.05
CA SER A 44 -13.22 -1.01 -0.27
C SER A 44 -12.64 0.31 -0.77
N SER A 45 -11.47 0.74 -0.27
CA SER A 45 -10.77 1.93 -0.79
C SER A 45 -10.37 1.76 -2.26
N VAL A 46 -9.75 0.64 -2.62
CA VAL A 46 -9.34 0.31 -4.00
C VAL A 46 -10.57 0.23 -4.92
N GLN A 47 -11.64 -0.43 -4.47
CA GLN A 47 -12.89 -0.49 -5.22
C GLN A 47 -13.46 0.90 -5.46
N THR A 48 -13.46 1.75 -4.44
CA THR A 48 -13.90 3.14 -4.56
C THR A 48 -13.08 3.92 -5.58
N MET A 49 -11.74 3.79 -5.55
CA MET A 49 -10.87 4.46 -6.54
C MET A 49 -11.23 4.06 -7.97
N VAL A 50 -11.34 2.76 -8.23
CA VAL A 50 -11.65 2.25 -9.57
C VAL A 50 -13.06 2.65 -10.01
N LEU A 51 -14.07 2.53 -9.14
CA LEU A 51 -15.46 2.95 -9.42
C LEU A 51 -15.61 4.46 -9.59
N THR A 52 -14.72 5.25 -8.98
CA THR A 52 -14.67 6.70 -9.18
C THR A 52 -14.09 7.06 -10.54
N ALA A 53 -13.02 6.38 -10.94
CA ALA A 53 -12.30 6.68 -12.18
C ALA A 53 -12.98 6.10 -13.43
N CYS A 54 -13.58 4.90 -13.32
CA CYS A 54 -14.03 4.11 -14.46
C CYS A 54 -15.55 3.91 -14.47
N LYS A 55 -16.09 3.89 -15.68
CA LYS A 55 -17.45 3.46 -16.02
C LYS A 55 -17.39 2.18 -16.85
N ARG A 56 -18.54 1.58 -17.11
CA ARG A 56 -18.64 0.39 -17.97
C ARG A 56 -18.08 0.67 -19.37
N GLY A 57 -17.11 -0.13 -19.77
CA GLY A 57 -16.45 -0.04 -21.06
C GLY A 57 -15.24 0.87 -21.10
N ASP A 58 -14.97 1.66 -20.06
CA ASP A 58 -13.73 2.45 -19.96
C ASP A 58 -12.51 1.52 -19.82
N GLU A 59 -11.40 1.92 -20.38
CA GLU A 59 -10.12 1.23 -20.26
C GLU A 59 -9.31 1.80 -19.09
N ILE A 60 -8.65 0.90 -18.35
CA ILE A 60 -7.73 1.24 -17.26
C ILE A 60 -6.42 0.47 -17.43
N ILE A 61 -5.31 1.21 -17.39
CA ILE A 61 -3.95 0.65 -17.48
C ILE A 61 -3.53 0.23 -16.07
N LEU A 62 -3.06 -1.01 -15.92
CA LEU A 62 -2.66 -1.57 -14.61
C LEU A 62 -1.64 -2.69 -14.78
N PRO A 63 -0.81 -2.96 -13.75
CA PRO A 63 0.11 -4.08 -13.78
C PRO A 63 -0.63 -5.41 -13.60
N ARG A 64 -0.05 -6.48 -14.09
CA ARG A 64 -0.67 -7.82 -13.98
C ARG A 64 -0.63 -8.38 -12.55
N ASN A 65 0.25 -7.91 -11.71
CA ASN A 65 0.42 -8.33 -10.30
C ASN A 65 -0.40 -7.49 -9.29
N VAL A 66 -1.56 -6.98 -9.71
CA VAL A 66 -2.48 -6.26 -8.81
C VAL A 66 -3.12 -7.17 -7.78
N HIS A 67 -3.52 -6.59 -6.65
CA HIS A 67 -4.33 -7.28 -5.66
C HIS A 67 -5.72 -7.63 -6.24
N ARG A 68 -6.28 -8.76 -5.80
CA ARG A 68 -7.60 -9.26 -6.26
C ARG A 68 -8.74 -8.24 -6.11
N SER A 69 -8.64 -7.29 -5.16
CA SER A 69 -9.62 -6.21 -4.98
C SER A 69 -9.75 -5.33 -6.21
N VAL A 70 -8.66 -5.11 -6.95
CA VAL A 70 -8.67 -4.38 -8.22
C VAL A 70 -9.47 -5.15 -9.26
N LEU A 71 -9.19 -6.44 -9.43
CA LEU A 71 -9.94 -7.29 -10.38
C LEU A 71 -11.43 -7.35 -10.04
N ASN A 72 -11.76 -7.46 -8.76
CA ASN A 72 -13.15 -7.40 -8.31
C ASN A 72 -13.81 -6.05 -8.64
N ALA A 73 -13.09 -4.95 -8.50
CA ALA A 73 -13.60 -3.63 -8.86
C ALA A 73 -13.87 -3.51 -10.38
N LEU A 74 -12.99 -4.08 -11.22
CA LEU A 74 -13.22 -4.12 -12.68
C LEU A 74 -14.51 -4.90 -13.01
N VAL A 75 -14.75 -6.02 -12.33
CA VAL A 75 -15.99 -6.79 -12.49
C VAL A 75 -17.21 -5.96 -12.08
N LEU A 76 -17.13 -5.23 -10.98
CA LEU A 76 -18.23 -4.40 -10.48
C LEU A 76 -18.58 -3.24 -11.42
N CYS A 77 -17.59 -2.54 -11.97
CA CYS A 77 -17.86 -1.40 -12.86
C CYS A 77 -17.94 -1.77 -14.34
N GLY A 78 -17.42 -2.95 -14.74
CA GLY A 78 -17.33 -3.36 -16.13
C GLY A 78 -16.27 -2.63 -16.94
N ALA A 79 -15.22 -2.14 -16.29
CA ALA A 79 -14.05 -1.55 -16.95
C ALA A 79 -13.18 -2.63 -17.59
N ILE A 80 -12.44 -2.24 -18.62
CA ILE A 80 -11.59 -3.12 -19.44
C ILE A 80 -10.14 -2.93 -19.02
N PRO A 81 -9.44 -3.99 -18.52
CA PRO A 81 -8.05 -3.87 -18.14
C PRO A 81 -7.12 -3.85 -19.37
N VAL A 82 -6.20 -2.90 -19.38
CA VAL A 82 -5.03 -2.85 -20.26
C VAL A 82 -3.81 -3.20 -19.42
N TYR A 83 -3.28 -4.40 -19.59
CA TYR A 83 -2.23 -4.88 -18.73
C TYR A 83 -0.84 -4.42 -19.17
N VAL A 84 -0.07 -3.87 -18.23
CA VAL A 84 1.38 -3.73 -18.30
C VAL A 84 2.00 -4.91 -17.56
N ASN A 85 2.88 -5.66 -18.22
CA ASN A 85 3.56 -6.77 -17.59
C ASN A 85 4.80 -6.23 -16.86
N PRO A 86 4.88 -6.34 -15.53
CA PRO A 86 6.11 -6.01 -14.80
C PRO A 86 7.20 -7.00 -15.19
N GLU A 87 8.45 -6.54 -15.15
CA GLU A 87 9.60 -7.43 -15.22
C GLU A 87 9.58 -8.42 -14.05
N VAL A 88 10.21 -9.56 -14.22
CA VAL A 88 10.35 -10.60 -13.20
C VAL A 88 11.84 -10.82 -12.93
N ASP A 89 12.26 -10.69 -11.68
CA ASP A 89 13.58 -11.17 -11.28
C ASP A 89 13.59 -12.69 -11.28
N ASN A 90 14.32 -13.27 -12.23
CA ASN A 90 14.34 -14.72 -12.43
C ASN A 90 15.04 -15.49 -11.29
N ARG A 91 15.96 -14.87 -10.56
CA ARG A 91 16.63 -15.50 -9.41
C ARG A 91 15.68 -15.54 -8.21
N LEU A 92 15.04 -14.40 -7.93
CA LEU A 92 14.15 -14.26 -6.78
C LEU A 92 12.75 -14.80 -7.07
N GLY A 93 12.35 -14.90 -8.34
CA GLY A 93 11.01 -15.33 -8.74
C GLY A 93 9.91 -14.32 -8.39
N ILE A 94 10.26 -13.03 -8.23
CA ILE A 94 9.33 -11.97 -7.85
C ILE A 94 9.05 -11.01 -9.01
N SER A 95 7.83 -10.47 -9.06
CA SER A 95 7.49 -9.37 -9.97
C SER A 95 8.08 -8.07 -9.45
N LEU A 96 8.67 -7.29 -10.35
CA LEU A 96 9.24 -5.98 -10.06
C LEU A 96 8.20 -4.85 -10.21
N GLY A 97 8.63 -3.61 -10.28
CA GLY A 97 7.79 -2.44 -10.49
C GLY A 97 7.35 -2.27 -11.94
N MET A 98 6.53 -1.26 -12.18
CA MET A 98 6.14 -0.84 -13.52
C MET A 98 7.22 0.06 -14.11
N GLU A 99 7.78 -0.35 -15.24
CA GLU A 99 8.71 0.48 -16.00
C GLU A 99 7.97 1.66 -16.65
N VAL A 100 8.53 2.85 -16.53
CA VAL A 100 7.95 4.08 -17.10
C VAL A 100 7.74 3.94 -18.62
N SER A 101 8.70 3.33 -19.31
CA SER A 101 8.65 3.11 -20.77
C SER A 101 7.47 2.20 -21.17
N GLU A 102 7.18 1.18 -20.40
CA GLU A 102 6.06 0.25 -20.68
C GLU A 102 4.70 0.91 -20.38
N VAL A 103 4.63 1.72 -19.33
CA VAL A 103 3.45 2.54 -19.05
C VAL A 103 3.20 3.53 -20.17
N GLU A 104 4.22 4.23 -20.65
CA GLU A 104 4.12 5.19 -21.77
C GLU A 104 3.65 4.49 -23.04
N LYS A 105 4.21 3.33 -23.39
CA LYS A 105 3.75 2.52 -24.53
C LYS A 105 2.27 2.13 -24.41
N ALA A 106 1.84 1.71 -23.22
CA ALA A 106 0.46 1.35 -22.96
C ALA A 106 -0.50 2.56 -23.11
N ILE A 107 -0.11 3.73 -22.61
CA ILE A 107 -0.85 4.98 -22.76
C ILE A 107 -0.99 5.38 -24.24
N VAL A 108 0.11 5.35 -24.99
CA VAL A 108 0.10 5.73 -26.41
C VAL A 108 -0.73 4.75 -27.25
N ALA A 109 -0.69 3.47 -26.93
CA ALA A 109 -1.48 2.45 -27.59
C ALA A 109 -2.98 2.47 -27.23
N ASN A 110 -3.34 3.06 -26.06
CA ASN A 110 -4.71 3.11 -25.56
C ASN A 110 -5.05 4.54 -25.12
N PRO A 111 -5.15 5.49 -26.07
CA PRO A 111 -5.32 6.92 -25.75
C PRO A 111 -6.66 7.25 -25.10
N ASP A 112 -7.64 6.36 -25.19
CA ASP A 112 -8.97 6.52 -24.56
C ASP A 112 -9.04 5.95 -23.14
N ALA A 113 -7.94 5.36 -22.64
CA ALA A 113 -7.88 4.91 -21.25
C ALA A 113 -8.07 6.09 -20.27
N VAL A 114 -8.81 5.85 -19.21
CA VAL A 114 -9.20 6.91 -18.26
C VAL A 114 -8.28 7.02 -17.05
N ALA A 115 -7.56 5.95 -16.74
CA ALA A 115 -6.70 5.92 -15.56
C ALA A 115 -5.51 4.94 -15.71
N VAL A 116 -4.47 5.19 -14.94
CA VAL A 116 -3.37 4.29 -14.67
C VAL A 116 -3.42 3.89 -13.20
N LEU A 117 -3.45 2.60 -12.90
CA LEU A 117 -3.35 2.09 -11.53
C LEU A 117 -1.95 1.52 -11.29
N VAL A 118 -1.35 1.89 -10.19
CA VAL A 118 -0.02 1.43 -9.78
C VAL A 118 -0.12 0.77 -8.42
N ASN A 119 0.54 -0.37 -8.25
CA ASN A 119 0.74 -1.02 -6.96
C ASN A 119 2.12 -0.59 -6.41
N ASN A 120 2.16 0.27 -5.39
CA ASN A 120 3.41 0.88 -4.91
C ASN A 120 3.36 1.20 -3.40
N PRO A 121 4.26 0.62 -2.59
CA PRO A 121 5.22 -0.43 -2.95
C PRO A 121 4.56 -1.78 -3.25
N THR A 122 5.27 -2.65 -3.94
CA THR A 122 4.87 -4.06 -4.05
C THR A 122 4.98 -4.76 -2.70
N TYR A 123 4.49 -5.98 -2.61
CA TYR A 123 4.55 -6.78 -1.38
C TYR A 123 5.99 -6.96 -0.86
N TYR A 124 6.96 -7.12 -1.78
CA TYR A 124 8.38 -7.27 -1.47
C TYR A 124 9.14 -5.95 -1.25
N GLY A 125 8.46 -4.80 -1.36
CA GLY A 125 9.06 -3.50 -1.15
C GLY A 125 9.61 -2.82 -2.40
N ILE A 126 9.34 -3.36 -3.59
CA ILE A 126 9.75 -2.75 -4.85
C ILE A 126 8.88 -1.52 -5.14
N CYS A 127 9.51 -0.42 -5.51
CA CYS A 127 8.84 0.83 -5.88
C CYS A 127 9.13 1.22 -7.33
N SER A 128 8.09 1.67 -8.03
CA SER A 128 8.15 2.25 -9.38
C SER A 128 8.51 3.74 -9.33
N ASP A 129 8.96 4.32 -10.45
CA ASP A 129 9.08 5.78 -10.60
C ASP A 129 7.68 6.43 -10.71
N LEU A 130 7.06 6.58 -9.56
CA LEU A 130 5.69 7.06 -9.46
C LEU A 130 5.54 8.50 -9.97
N ARG A 131 6.56 9.36 -9.78
CA ARG A 131 6.54 10.75 -10.27
C ARG A 131 6.51 10.83 -11.79
N SER A 132 7.31 10.02 -12.46
CA SER A 132 7.33 9.97 -13.93
C SER A 132 6.04 9.37 -14.48
N ILE A 133 5.51 8.32 -13.87
CA ILE A 133 4.21 7.72 -14.24
C ILE A 133 3.09 8.76 -14.11
N VAL A 134 3.01 9.47 -12.97
CA VAL A 134 2.02 10.54 -12.76
C VAL A 134 2.12 11.62 -13.84
N LYS A 135 3.34 12.09 -14.12
CA LYS A 135 3.59 13.13 -15.12
C LYS A 135 3.10 12.71 -16.52
N ILE A 136 3.39 11.48 -16.93
CA ILE A 136 3.01 10.97 -18.25
C ILE A 136 1.50 10.76 -18.31
N ALA A 137 0.90 10.13 -17.33
CA ALA A 137 -0.54 9.91 -17.28
C ALA A 137 -1.33 11.23 -17.31
N HIS A 138 -0.94 12.22 -16.52
CA HIS A 138 -1.58 13.54 -16.52
C HIS A 138 -1.42 14.28 -17.86
N ALA A 139 -0.29 14.12 -18.56
CA ALA A 139 -0.11 14.69 -19.90
C ALA A 139 -1.10 14.12 -20.94
N HIS A 140 -1.69 12.95 -20.65
CA HIS A 140 -2.71 12.29 -21.46
C HIS A 140 -4.12 12.36 -20.85
N ASN A 141 -4.34 13.23 -19.86
CA ASN A 141 -5.60 13.41 -19.13
C ASN A 141 -6.10 12.13 -18.43
N MET A 142 -5.21 11.23 -18.05
CA MET A 142 -5.52 10.02 -17.28
C MET A 142 -5.31 10.27 -15.79
N LEU A 143 -6.21 9.74 -14.95
CA LEU A 143 -6.03 9.73 -13.49
C LEU A 143 -4.98 8.69 -13.09
N VAL A 144 -4.27 8.96 -11.99
CA VAL A 144 -3.36 7.99 -11.38
C VAL A 144 -3.90 7.53 -10.04
N LEU A 145 -4.16 6.22 -9.95
CA LEU A 145 -4.65 5.51 -8.78
C LEU A 145 -3.51 4.68 -8.19
N VAL A 146 -3.24 4.81 -6.89
CA VAL A 146 -2.17 4.05 -6.26
C VAL A 146 -2.72 3.12 -5.19
N ASP A 147 -2.55 1.82 -5.40
CA ASP A 147 -2.71 0.84 -4.32
C ASP A 147 -1.45 0.87 -3.46
N GLU A 148 -1.52 1.63 -2.39
CA GLU A 148 -0.46 1.88 -1.43
C GLU A 148 -0.73 1.16 -0.09
N ALA A 149 -1.42 0.01 -0.19
CA ALA A 149 -1.78 -0.79 0.98
C ALA A 149 -0.59 -1.15 1.87
N HIS A 150 0.60 -1.24 1.30
CA HIS A 150 1.85 -1.56 1.99
C HIS A 150 2.73 -0.32 2.24
N GLY A 151 2.21 0.89 2.04
CA GLY A 151 2.98 2.13 2.03
C GLY A 151 2.57 3.20 3.04
N THR A 152 1.73 2.91 4.05
CA THR A 152 1.31 3.90 5.06
C THR A 152 2.50 4.63 5.71
N HIS A 153 3.58 3.92 5.98
CA HIS A 153 4.79 4.47 6.62
C HIS A 153 5.59 5.41 5.72
N LEU A 154 5.42 5.36 4.41
CA LEU A 154 6.12 6.24 3.46
C LEU A 154 5.79 7.73 3.70
N TYR A 155 4.64 8.02 4.28
CA TYR A 155 4.21 9.37 4.62
C TYR A 155 4.92 9.97 5.84
N PHE A 156 5.53 9.14 6.68
CA PHE A 156 6.05 9.55 7.99
C PHE A 156 7.53 9.25 8.20
N GLY A 157 8.10 8.30 7.46
CA GLY A 157 9.49 7.91 7.58
C GLY A 157 10.42 8.81 6.77
N GLU A 158 11.66 8.98 7.23
CA GLU A 158 12.72 9.64 6.46
C GLU A 158 13.48 8.61 5.62
N ASN A 159 13.98 9.04 4.47
CA ASN A 159 14.77 8.20 3.54
C ASN A 159 14.03 6.94 3.05
N LEU A 160 12.71 6.99 3.05
CA LEU A 160 11.83 6.01 2.44
C LEU A 160 11.42 6.43 1.03
N PRO A 161 10.94 5.49 0.20
CA PRO A 161 10.44 5.80 -1.13
C PRO A 161 9.34 6.88 -1.13
N VAL A 162 9.15 7.54 -2.27
CA VAL A 162 8.12 8.56 -2.41
C VAL A 162 6.71 7.96 -2.24
N CYS A 163 5.87 8.62 -1.44
CA CYS A 163 4.46 8.23 -1.30
C CYS A 163 3.60 8.80 -2.43
N ALA A 164 2.39 8.27 -2.57
CA ALA A 164 1.49 8.61 -3.66
C ALA A 164 1.10 10.09 -3.70
N MET A 165 0.78 10.69 -2.56
CA MET A 165 0.38 12.11 -2.51
C MET A 165 1.55 13.03 -2.86
N ASP A 166 2.75 12.75 -2.40
CA ASP A 166 3.96 13.53 -2.75
C ASP A 166 4.38 13.34 -4.22
N ALA A 167 4.04 12.20 -4.81
CA ALA A 167 4.24 11.97 -6.23
C ALA A 167 3.21 12.70 -7.11
N GLY A 168 2.11 13.21 -6.52
CA GLY A 168 1.04 13.90 -7.22
C GLY A 168 -0.04 12.98 -7.79
N ALA A 169 -0.18 11.76 -7.26
CA ALA A 169 -1.26 10.85 -7.64
C ALA A 169 -2.63 11.44 -7.30
N ASP A 170 -3.65 11.02 -8.04
CA ASP A 170 -5.03 11.54 -7.86
C ASP A 170 -5.73 10.86 -6.70
N MET A 171 -5.56 9.56 -6.53
CA MET A 171 -6.11 8.82 -5.39
C MET A 171 -5.11 7.75 -4.91
N ALA A 172 -5.10 7.53 -3.60
CA ALA A 172 -4.30 6.47 -2.99
C ALA A 172 -5.08 5.75 -1.89
N SER A 173 -4.88 4.45 -1.78
CA SER A 173 -5.45 3.65 -0.70
C SER A 173 -4.36 3.12 0.22
N VAL A 174 -4.43 3.42 1.52
CA VAL A 174 -3.44 3.01 2.52
C VAL A 174 -4.06 2.13 3.60
N SER A 175 -3.41 1.00 3.89
CA SER A 175 -3.83 0.11 4.98
C SER A 175 -3.20 0.54 6.29
N MET A 176 -3.93 1.31 7.07
CA MET A 176 -3.47 1.76 8.39
C MET A 176 -3.17 0.60 9.34
N HIS A 177 -3.91 -0.52 9.21
CA HIS A 177 -3.73 -1.70 10.05
C HIS A 177 -2.45 -2.52 9.76
N LYS A 178 -1.80 -2.34 8.60
CA LYS A 178 -0.58 -3.08 8.25
C LYS A 178 0.67 -2.45 8.87
N SER A 179 0.93 -1.17 8.61
CA SER A 179 2.12 -0.48 9.13
C SER A 179 1.82 0.73 10.00
N GLY A 180 0.56 1.17 10.08
CA GLY A 180 0.15 2.34 10.85
C GLY A 180 -0.26 2.07 12.29
N GLY A 181 -0.51 0.80 12.67
CA GLY A 181 -0.83 0.41 14.04
C GLY A 181 -2.31 0.52 14.43
N SER A 182 -3.25 0.58 13.47
CA SER A 182 -4.69 0.54 13.73
C SER A 182 -5.24 -0.89 13.73
N LEU A 183 -6.50 -1.05 14.11
CA LEU A 183 -7.18 -2.35 14.11
C LEU A 183 -7.38 -2.86 12.68
N THR A 184 -7.37 -4.17 12.51
CA THR A 184 -7.60 -4.84 11.23
C THR A 184 -8.87 -4.31 10.56
N GLN A 185 -8.85 -4.22 9.23
CA GLN A 185 -9.94 -3.69 8.39
C GLN A 185 -10.03 -2.15 8.34
N SER A 186 -9.25 -1.43 9.14
CA SER A 186 -9.21 0.02 9.08
C SER A 186 -8.20 0.51 8.02
N SER A 187 -8.63 1.42 7.15
CA SER A 187 -7.82 2.00 6.10
C SER A 187 -8.21 3.46 5.82
N LEU A 188 -7.45 4.14 4.98
CA LEU A 188 -7.78 5.47 4.48
C LEU A 188 -7.82 5.44 2.95
N LEU A 189 -8.74 6.20 2.39
CA LEU A 189 -8.72 6.63 1.00
C LEU A 189 -8.28 8.09 0.97
N LEU A 190 -7.21 8.36 0.24
CA LEU A 190 -6.63 9.70 0.09
C LEU A 190 -6.91 10.24 -1.31
N THR A 191 -7.17 11.53 -1.43
CA THR A 191 -7.38 12.17 -2.75
C THR A 191 -6.50 13.40 -2.91
N GLY A 192 -6.03 13.61 -4.14
CA GLY A 192 -5.38 14.83 -4.58
C GLY A 192 -6.37 15.98 -4.83
N LYS A 193 -5.83 17.16 -5.12
CA LYS A 193 -6.61 18.41 -5.27
C LYS A 193 -7.57 18.43 -6.47
N ASN A 194 -7.26 17.66 -7.51
CA ASN A 194 -8.02 17.67 -8.77
C ASN A 194 -9.17 16.65 -8.79
N VAL A 195 -9.33 15.89 -7.72
CA VAL A 195 -10.40 14.88 -7.63
C VAL A 195 -11.65 15.50 -7.02
N ASN A 196 -12.80 15.22 -7.63
CA ASN A 196 -14.08 15.62 -7.07
C ASN A 196 -14.41 14.75 -5.84
N TRP A 197 -14.05 15.22 -4.67
CA TRP A 197 -14.23 14.51 -3.41
C TRP A 197 -15.70 14.22 -3.06
N GLU A 198 -16.65 15.06 -3.51
CA GLU A 198 -18.08 14.84 -3.30
C GLU A 198 -18.55 13.60 -4.07
N TYR A 199 -18.04 13.42 -5.30
CA TYR A 199 -18.31 12.22 -6.07
C TYR A 199 -17.65 10.97 -5.45
N VAL A 200 -16.43 11.09 -4.96
CA VAL A 200 -15.77 10.01 -4.20
C VAL A 200 -16.62 9.60 -2.99
N SER A 201 -17.15 10.57 -2.23
CA SER A 201 -18.03 10.32 -1.09
C SER A 201 -19.30 9.56 -1.49
N GLN A 202 -19.91 9.91 -2.64
CA GLN A 202 -21.07 9.19 -3.16
C GLN A 202 -20.74 7.72 -3.48
N ILE A 203 -19.59 7.47 -4.11
CA ILE A 203 -19.13 6.10 -4.41
C ILE A 203 -18.83 5.32 -3.12
N ILE A 204 -18.20 5.96 -2.13
CA ILE A 204 -17.99 5.33 -0.81
C ILE A 204 -19.33 4.89 -0.21
N ASN A 205 -20.33 5.73 -0.26
CA ASN A 205 -21.65 5.42 0.30
C ASN A 205 -22.40 4.29 -0.44
N LEU A 206 -21.99 3.94 -1.66
CA LEU A 206 -22.50 2.78 -2.38
C LEU A 206 -21.83 1.46 -1.94
N THR A 207 -20.62 1.53 -1.43
CA THR A 207 -19.77 0.36 -1.20
C THR A 207 -19.47 0.11 0.28
N GLN A 208 -19.60 1.13 1.12
CA GLN A 208 -19.30 1.04 2.55
C GLN A 208 -20.58 0.85 3.39
N THR A 209 -20.44 0.18 4.52
CA THR A 209 -21.53 -0.03 5.47
C THR A 209 -22.11 1.28 6.02
N THR A 210 -23.42 1.33 6.21
CA THR A 210 -24.10 2.44 6.90
C THR A 210 -23.96 2.39 8.41
N SER A 211 -23.50 1.28 8.97
CA SER A 211 -23.33 1.01 10.41
C SER A 211 -21.84 0.87 10.76
N ALA A 212 -21.08 1.92 10.49
CA ALA A 212 -19.63 1.90 10.67
C ALA A 212 -19.21 1.70 12.14
N SER A 213 -18.25 0.80 12.35
CA SER A 213 -17.70 0.51 13.68
C SER A 213 -16.88 1.69 14.22
N TYR A 214 -17.30 2.22 15.35
CA TYR A 214 -16.55 3.27 16.07
C TYR A 214 -15.21 2.78 16.61
N LEU A 215 -15.07 1.49 16.92
CA LEU A 215 -13.79 0.92 17.33
C LEU A 215 -12.76 1.05 16.22
N LEU A 216 -13.16 0.75 14.96
CA LEU A 216 -12.28 0.90 13.80
C LEU A 216 -11.95 2.37 13.52
N MET A 217 -12.94 3.25 13.50
CA MET A 217 -12.73 4.68 13.26
C MET A 217 -11.87 5.33 14.36
N SER A 218 -12.12 5.02 15.63
CA SER A 218 -11.30 5.52 16.74
C SER A 218 -9.86 5.01 16.64
N SER A 219 -9.66 3.74 16.28
CA SER A 219 -8.32 3.20 16.08
C SER A 219 -7.57 3.89 14.95
N LEU A 220 -8.27 4.25 13.85
CA LEU A 220 -7.71 5.02 12.74
C LEU A 220 -7.22 6.39 13.22
N ASP A 221 -8.06 7.14 13.93
CA ASP A 221 -7.69 8.49 14.39
C ASP A 221 -6.57 8.46 15.43
N ILE A 222 -6.59 7.50 16.37
CA ILE A 222 -5.51 7.31 17.34
C ILE A 222 -4.19 6.99 16.62
N SER A 223 -4.23 6.09 15.63
CA SER A 223 -3.05 5.72 14.85
C SER A 223 -2.55 6.89 14.02
N ARG A 224 -3.42 7.60 13.30
CA ARG A 224 -3.09 8.82 12.58
C ARG A 224 -2.39 9.84 13.48
N ARG A 225 -2.97 10.12 14.65
CA ARG A 225 -2.37 11.04 15.63
C ARG A 225 -0.98 10.57 16.08
N ASN A 226 -0.83 9.28 16.38
CA ASN A 226 0.44 8.71 16.82
C ASN A 226 1.51 8.84 15.71
N LEU A 227 1.15 8.54 14.46
CA LEU A 227 2.03 8.69 13.32
C LEU A 227 2.41 10.15 13.06
N ALA A 228 1.46 11.09 13.11
CA ALA A 228 1.72 12.50 12.93
C ALA A 228 2.71 13.07 13.99
N LEU A 229 2.64 12.58 15.23
CA LEU A 229 3.48 13.06 16.32
C LEU A 229 4.81 12.32 16.46
N ARG A 230 4.88 11.03 16.09
CA ARG A 230 6.02 10.14 16.38
C ARG A 230 6.46 9.28 15.21
N GLY A 231 5.79 9.38 14.07
CA GLY A 231 6.04 8.50 12.92
C GLY A 231 7.49 8.53 12.45
N LYS A 232 8.09 9.70 12.37
CA LYS A 232 9.51 9.87 12.00
C LYS A 232 10.44 9.04 12.89
N GLU A 233 10.32 9.16 14.21
CA GLU A 233 11.14 8.42 15.17
C GLU A 233 10.84 6.92 15.10
N SER A 234 9.55 6.56 15.06
CA SER A 234 9.10 5.18 15.01
C SER A 234 9.62 4.44 13.78
N PHE A 235 9.51 5.04 12.60
CA PHE A 235 9.99 4.41 11.36
C PHE A 235 11.50 4.48 11.19
N ALA A 236 12.19 5.45 11.78
CA ALA A 236 13.64 5.42 11.87
C ALA A 236 14.13 4.21 12.70
N LYS A 237 13.39 3.83 13.76
CA LYS A 237 13.67 2.62 14.54
C LYS A 237 13.40 1.37 13.69
N VAL A 238 12.25 1.29 13.01
CA VAL A 238 11.89 0.15 12.14
C VAL A 238 12.95 -0.05 11.05
N SER A 239 13.36 1.01 10.37
CA SER A 239 14.38 0.96 9.32
C SER A 239 15.70 0.39 9.83
N ARG A 240 16.18 0.88 10.99
CA ARG A 240 17.41 0.35 11.62
C ARG A 240 17.30 -1.13 11.97
N MET A 241 16.15 -1.57 12.49
CA MET A 241 15.94 -2.99 12.80
C MET A 241 15.93 -3.85 11.54
N ALA A 242 15.31 -3.36 10.46
CA ALA A 242 15.27 -4.08 9.20
C ALA A 242 16.66 -4.18 8.53
N GLU A 243 17.42 -3.09 8.56
CA GLU A 243 18.80 -3.09 8.04
C GLU A 243 19.70 -4.02 8.85
N TYR A 244 19.64 -3.95 10.17
CA TYR A 244 20.38 -4.86 11.05
C TYR A 244 20.05 -6.33 10.75
N ALA A 245 18.76 -6.68 10.69
CA ALA A 245 18.37 -8.06 10.39
C ALA A 245 18.86 -8.51 9.01
N ARG A 246 18.82 -7.64 8.01
CA ARG A 246 19.31 -7.93 6.65
C ARG A 246 20.82 -8.20 6.63
N GLU A 247 21.60 -7.38 7.34
CA GLU A 247 23.05 -7.54 7.44
C GLU A 247 23.41 -8.85 8.16
N GLU A 248 22.79 -9.14 9.29
CA GLU A 248 23.05 -10.36 10.06
C GLU A 248 22.65 -11.62 9.29
N ILE A 249 21.48 -11.66 8.67
CA ILE A 249 21.03 -12.79 7.84
C ILE A 249 21.99 -13.02 6.67
N ASN A 250 22.43 -11.98 5.99
CA ASN A 250 23.41 -12.10 4.91
C ASN A 250 24.80 -12.57 5.42
N ALA A 251 25.17 -12.23 6.66
CA ALA A 251 26.43 -12.67 7.27
C ALA A 251 26.43 -14.16 7.62
N ILE A 252 25.28 -14.79 7.86
CA ILE A 252 25.16 -16.24 8.10
C ILE A 252 25.65 -17.04 6.88
N GLY A 253 25.36 -16.52 5.66
CA GLY A 253 25.66 -17.20 4.41
C GLY A 253 24.61 -18.22 3.99
N GLY A 254 24.42 -18.38 2.68
CA GLY A 254 23.40 -19.25 2.09
C GLY A 254 22.01 -18.65 1.99
N TYR A 255 21.69 -17.64 2.79
CA TYR A 255 20.51 -16.80 2.64
C TYR A 255 20.85 -15.52 1.88
N TYR A 256 19.86 -14.94 1.21
CA TYR A 256 20.00 -13.64 0.57
C TYR A 256 18.86 -12.73 0.98
N ALA A 257 19.08 -11.91 2.00
CA ALA A 257 18.17 -10.84 2.39
C ALA A 257 18.42 -9.65 1.47
N PHE A 258 17.53 -9.48 0.48
CA PHE A 258 17.68 -8.43 -0.54
C PHE A 258 17.14 -7.07 -0.11
N GLY A 259 17.60 -6.02 -0.76
CA GLY A 259 17.32 -4.65 -0.40
C GLY A 259 17.62 -3.66 -1.53
N LYS A 260 18.20 -2.51 -1.16
CA LYS A 260 18.48 -1.40 -2.09
C LYS A 260 19.47 -1.73 -3.21
N GLU A 261 20.24 -2.80 -3.09
CA GLU A 261 21.13 -3.27 -4.17
C GLU A 261 20.35 -3.73 -5.42
N LEU A 262 19.05 -4.00 -5.30
CA LEU A 262 18.20 -4.30 -6.44
C LEU A 262 17.82 -3.05 -7.25
N VAL A 263 18.02 -1.84 -6.72
CA VAL A 263 17.66 -0.58 -7.39
C VAL A 263 18.46 -0.44 -8.68
N ASN A 264 17.76 -0.37 -9.81
CA ASN A 264 18.33 -0.27 -11.14
C ASN A 264 17.91 1.02 -11.88
N GLY A 265 17.06 1.84 -11.24
CA GLY A 265 16.55 3.10 -11.80
C GLY A 265 15.43 2.93 -12.83
N ASP A 266 14.93 1.72 -13.05
CA ASP A 266 13.86 1.39 -14.01
C ASP A 266 12.80 0.51 -13.36
N SER A 267 12.81 -0.82 -13.57
CA SER A 267 11.85 -1.76 -12.99
C SER A 267 11.94 -1.86 -11.45
N VAL A 268 13.07 -1.48 -10.87
CA VAL A 268 13.25 -1.22 -9.44
C VAL A 268 13.77 0.20 -9.29
N PHE A 269 12.86 1.16 -9.24
CA PHE A 269 13.24 2.58 -9.11
C PHE A 269 13.70 2.93 -7.70
N ASP A 270 13.01 2.38 -6.69
CA ASP A 270 13.41 2.51 -5.28
C ASP A 270 12.99 1.25 -4.51
N PHE A 271 13.42 1.13 -3.27
CA PHE A 271 13.15 -0.04 -2.42
C PHE A 271 12.75 0.39 -1.01
N ASP A 272 11.65 -0.17 -0.51
CA ASP A 272 11.19 0.00 0.87
C ASP A 272 11.99 -0.88 1.83
N ILE A 273 12.97 -0.29 2.49
CA ILE A 273 13.89 -0.99 3.40
C ILE A 273 13.23 -1.61 4.62
N THR A 274 12.00 -1.24 4.95
CA THR A 274 11.25 -1.82 6.08
C THR A 274 10.75 -3.23 5.80
N LYS A 275 10.75 -3.66 4.52
CA LYS A 275 10.42 -5.01 4.12
C LYS A 275 11.66 -5.91 4.23
N LEU A 276 11.61 -6.89 5.11
CA LEU A 276 12.67 -7.88 5.25
C LEU A 276 12.31 -9.13 4.44
N SER A 277 12.76 -9.13 3.18
CA SER A 277 12.56 -10.23 2.25
C SER A 277 13.83 -11.04 2.12
N VAL A 278 13.74 -12.37 2.25
CA VAL A 278 14.90 -13.26 2.26
C VAL A 278 14.69 -14.41 1.28
N HIS A 279 15.61 -14.56 0.34
CA HIS A 279 15.67 -15.70 -0.56
C HIS A 279 16.28 -16.91 0.14
N THR A 280 15.66 -18.09 0.01
CA THR A 280 15.99 -19.28 0.79
C THR A 280 16.40 -20.49 -0.07
N LEU A 281 16.14 -20.49 -1.39
CA LEU A 281 16.43 -21.64 -2.24
C LEU A 281 17.92 -21.99 -2.31
N ASP A 282 18.80 -21.04 -2.07
CA ASP A 282 20.25 -21.29 -2.10
C ASP A 282 20.72 -22.26 -1.00
N ILE A 283 19.92 -22.42 0.07
CA ILE A 283 20.15 -23.44 1.11
C ILE A 283 19.36 -24.74 0.87
N GLY A 284 18.61 -24.82 -0.22
CA GLY A 284 17.81 -25.99 -0.58
C GLY A 284 16.45 -26.09 0.11
N LEU A 285 15.96 -25.00 0.73
CA LEU A 285 14.64 -24.93 1.36
C LEU A 285 13.74 -23.96 0.61
N ALA A 286 12.51 -24.35 0.36
CA ALA A 286 11.49 -23.43 -0.13
C ALA A 286 11.12 -22.41 0.96
N GLY A 287 10.74 -21.19 0.56
CA GLY A 287 10.32 -20.16 1.52
C GLY A 287 9.17 -20.63 2.41
N ILE A 288 8.22 -21.39 1.88
CA ILE A 288 7.12 -21.93 2.69
C ILE A 288 7.60 -22.95 3.74
N GLU A 289 8.66 -23.71 3.47
CA GLU A 289 9.24 -24.62 4.45
C GLU A 289 9.91 -23.84 5.58
N VAL A 290 10.66 -22.79 5.25
CA VAL A 290 11.27 -21.91 6.26
C VAL A 290 10.19 -21.19 7.09
N TYR A 291 9.10 -20.74 6.45
CA TYR A 291 7.94 -20.15 7.14
C TYR A 291 7.36 -21.14 8.17
N ASP A 292 7.14 -22.40 7.78
CA ASP A 292 6.60 -23.43 8.66
C ASP A 292 7.57 -23.75 9.82
N ILE A 293 8.87 -23.87 9.56
CA ILE A 293 9.90 -24.08 10.58
C ILE A 293 9.91 -22.93 11.61
N LEU A 294 9.92 -21.69 11.14
CA LEU A 294 9.89 -20.50 12.03
C LEU A 294 8.67 -20.52 12.94
N ARG A 295 7.48 -20.85 12.39
CA ARG A 295 6.24 -20.90 13.15
C ARG A 295 6.21 -22.08 14.14
N ASP A 296 6.53 -23.27 13.68
CA ASP A 296 6.25 -24.51 14.41
C ASP A 296 7.36 -24.87 15.41
N GLU A 297 8.62 -24.52 15.11
CA GLU A 297 9.77 -24.86 15.97
C GLU A 297 10.27 -23.66 16.79
N TYR A 298 10.13 -22.44 16.26
CA TYR A 298 10.68 -21.23 16.91
C TYR A 298 9.62 -20.28 17.44
N ASP A 299 8.31 -20.55 17.23
CA ASP A 299 7.22 -19.66 17.63
C ASP A 299 7.39 -18.24 17.07
N ILE A 300 7.79 -18.15 15.80
CA ILE A 300 7.97 -16.90 15.06
C ILE A 300 7.01 -16.88 13.88
N GLN A 301 6.01 -16.00 13.94
CA GLN A 301 5.06 -15.79 12.86
C GLN A 301 5.54 -14.63 11.98
N ILE A 302 6.01 -14.94 10.78
CA ILE A 302 6.30 -13.96 9.73
C ILE A 302 5.08 -13.77 8.82
N GLU A 303 5.16 -12.82 7.88
CA GLU A 303 4.04 -12.46 7.02
C GLU A 303 3.64 -13.60 6.07
N PHE A 304 4.59 -14.12 5.30
CA PHE A 304 4.37 -15.29 4.44
C PHE A 304 5.68 -15.92 3.95
N GLY A 305 5.57 -17.12 3.36
CA GLY A 305 6.58 -17.76 2.53
C GLY A 305 6.02 -18.17 1.19
N ASP A 306 6.78 -17.95 0.11
CA ASP A 306 6.50 -18.49 -1.22
C ASP A 306 7.48 -19.62 -1.58
N ILE A 307 7.64 -19.90 -2.88
CA ILE A 307 8.53 -20.98 -3.35
C ILE A 307 9.99 -20.63 -3.05
N GLY A 308 10.40 -19.39 -3.25
CA GLY A 308 11.82 -18.99 -3.16
C GLY A 308 12.16 -18.09 -1.98
N ASN A 309 11.16 -17.47 -1.35
CA ASN A 309 11.39 -16.38 -0.43
C ASN A 309 10.49 -16.46 0.80
N ILE A 310 10.95 -15.83 1.88
CA ILE A 310 10.12 -15.44 3.02
C ILE A 310 10.05 -13.91 3.10
N LEU A 311 8.97 -13.40 3.68
CA LEU A 311 8.79 -11.98 4.00
C LEU A 311 8.44 -11.83 5.48
N ALA A 312 9.26 -11.09 6.21
CA ALA A 312 8.95 -10.57 7.52
C ALA A 312 8.56 -9.08 7.40
N TYR A 313 7.39 -8.74 7.90
CA TYR A 313 6.86 -7.40 7.88
C TYR A 313 7.15 -6.70 9.21
N LEU A 314 8.15 -5.83 9.23
CA LEU A 314 8.50 -5.08 10.43
C LEU A 314 7.61 -3.84 10.58
N SER A 315 7.12 -3.60 11.77
CA SER A 315 6.19 -2.52 12.07
C SER A 315 6.58 -1.74 13.33
N ILE A 316 5.82 -0.71 13.65
CA ILE A 316 6.04 0.12 14.84
C ILE A 316 5.84 -0.64 16.16
N GLY A 317 5.19 -1.81 16.14
CA GLY A 317 4.98 -2.67 17.30
C GLY A 317 6.15 -3.57 17.65
N ASP A 318 7.08 -3.77 16.70
CA ASP A 318 8.18 -4.71 16.88
C ASP A 318 9.29 -4.13 17.78
N ARG A 319 9.94 -5.02 18.52
CA ARG A 319 11.06 -4.70 19.41
C ARG A 319 12.31 -5.40 18.93
N ALA A 320 13.47 -4.87 19.32
CA ALA A 320 14.76 -5.45 18.96
C ALA A 320 14.88 -6.94 19.33
N GLN A 321 14.27 -7.37 20.45
CA GLN A 321 14.29 -8.76 20.88
C GLN A 321 13.61 -9.73 19.92
N GLU A 322 12.53 -9.31 19.26
CA GLU A 322 11.87 -10.13 18.23
C GLU A 322 12.76 -10.28 17.00
N ILE A 323 13.47 -9.21 16.64
CA ILE A 323 14.40 -9.23 15.50
C ILE A 323 15.61 -10.12 15.80
N GLU A 324 16.20 -10.04 17.00
CA GLU A 324 17.28 -10.93 17.47
C GLU A 324 16.87 -12.41 17.45
N ARG A 325 15.59 -12.70 17.75
CA ARG A 325 15.10 -14.09 17.66
C ARG A 325 14.89 -14.57 16.23
N LEU A 326 14.60 -13.65 15.29
CA LEU A 326 14.40 -13.99 13.89
C LEU A 326 15.72 -14.28 13.19
N VAL A 327 16.78 -13.53 13.53
CA VAL A 327 18.16 -13.73 13.05
C VAL A 327 18.80 -14.97 13.69
#